data_3ae4ee94f604883162300a5398fd9c6a
#
_entry.id   3ae4ee94f604883162300a5398fd9c6a
#
_cell.length_a   1.000
_cell.length_b   1.000
_cell.length_c   1.000
_cell.angle_alpha   90.00
_cell.angle_beta   90.00
_cell.angle_gamma   90.00
#
_symmetry.space_group_name_H-M   'P 1'
#
loop_
_entity.id
_entity.type
_entity.pdbx_description
1 polymer ?
#
loop_
_entity_poly.entity_id
_entity_poly.type
_entity_poly.pdbx_seq_one_letter_code
_entity_poly.pdbx_strand_id
1 'polypeptide(L)'
;MFRKIVKSLLMSIVILVLVVVVFQITSKGSLLTKRNLLNIINQSLTTAIAGLGLIYVGAMGGTNITTGVVAAVAGSAAAIVAQQSFALAFPVAILVGLLFGLFLGVINAVFKVPSFMASLAILIAGRAAYVWYVSTRVIFAPMDILTLNKLEYKLPILLSLTVLMGYILEYTPFGNYVKAIGEN
;
A
#
# COMPACT_ATOMS: atom_id res chain seq x y z
N MET A 1 -27.35 23.30 -2.78
CA MET A 1 -26.12 22.48 -2.87
C MET A 1 -25.44 22.35 -1.51
N PHE A 2 -25.08 23.43 -0.83
CA PHE A 2 -24.38 23.46 0.46
C PHE A 2 -25.07 22.63 1.58
N ARG A 3 -26.40 22.74 1.71
CA ARG A 3 -27.20 22.01 2.73
C ARG A 3 -27.16 20.47 2.54
N LYS A 4 -27.06 19.98 1.30
CA LYS A 4 -26.91 18.55 1.01
C LYS A 4 -25.50 18.05 1.39
N ILE A 5 -24.46 18.85 1.10
CA ILE A 5 -23.07 18.52 1.45
C ILE A 5 -22.91 18.46 2.97
N VAL A 6 -23.42 19.47 3.70
CA VAL A 6 -23.38 19.50 5.18
C VAL A 6 -24.11 18.30 5.79
N LYS A 7 -25.31 17.95 5.25
CA LYS A 7 -26.07 16.79 5.72
C LYS A 7 -25.33 15.47 5.46
N SER A 8 -24.68 15.32 4.31
CA SER A 8 -23.86 14.15 3.97
C SER A 8 -22.65 14.04 4.90
N LEU A 9 -21.93 15.13 5.15
CA LEU A 9 -20.81 15.17 6.08
C LEU A 9 -21.21 14.82 7.51
N LEU A 10 -22.31 15.40 7.99
CA LEU A 10 -22.86 15.08 9.32
C LEU A 10 -23.19 13.59 9.44
N MET A 11 -23.83 13.02 8.42
CA MET A 11 -24.17 11.59 8.41
C MET A 11 -22.92 10.70 8.44
N SER A 12 -21.89 11.05 7.70
CA SER A 12 -20.61 10.34 7.72
C SER A 12 -19.92 10.42 9.08
N ILE A 13 -19.95 11.58 9.73
CA ILE A 13 -19.40 11.76 11.08
C ILE A 13 -20.19 10.93 12.11
N VAL A 14 -21.51 10.93 12.03
CA VAL A 14 -22.37 10.16 12.94
C VAL A 14 -22.09 8.66 12.79
N ILE A 15 -21.97 8.15 11.55
CA ILE A 15 -21.62 6.75 11.30
C ILE A 15 -20.23 6.43 11.87
N LEU A 16 -19.24 7.31 11.65
CA LEU A 16 -17.89 7.12 12.19
C LEU A 16 -17.89 7.05 13.72
N VAL A 17 -18.59 7.98 14.38
CA VAL A 17 -18.70 8.00 15.84
C VAL A 17 -19.38 6.74 16.34
N LEU A 18 -20.47 6.30 15.69
CA LEU A 18 -21.19 5.08 16.06
C LEU A 18 -20.25 3.86 15.96
N VAL A 19 -19.49 3.73 14.87
CA VAL A 19 -18.52 2.65 14.70
C VAL A 19 -17.47 2.68 15.81
N VAL A 20 -16.90 3.86 16.11
CA VAL A 20 -15.90 4.01 17.17
C VAL A 20 -16.48 3.62 18.53
N VAL A 21 -17.70 4.03 18.85
CA VAL A 21 -18.37 3.70 20.11
C VAL A 21 -18.61 2.19 20.23
N VAL A 22 -19.15 1.56 19.18
CA VAL A 22 -19.38 0.11 19.16
C VAL A 22 -18.07 -0.66 19.40
N PHE A 23 -17.01 -0.30 18.68
CA PHE A 23 -15.70 -0.94 18.85
C PHE A 23 -15.07 -0.65 20.20
N GLN A 24 -15.25 0.55 20.76
CA GLN A 24 -14.77 0.89 22.11
C GLN A 24 -15.41 0.02 23.17
N ILE A 25 -16.72 -0.20 23.09
CA ILE A 25 -17.47 -1.06 24.02
C ILE A 25 -17.04 -2.52 23.85
N THR A 26 -17.03 -3.02 22.60
CA THR A 26 -16.67 -4.42 22.29
C THR A 26 -15.24 -4.76 22.69
N SER A 27 -14.30 -3.83 22.53
CA SER A 27 -12.90 -3.98 22.90
C SER A 27 -12.59 -3.70 24.38
N LYS A 28 -13.64 -3.56 25.22
CA LYS A 28 -13.51 -3.23 26.65
C LYS A 28 -12.61 -2.00 26.92
N GLY A 29 -12.75 -0.98 26.09
CA GLY A 29 -12.04 0.28 26.25
C GLY A 29 -10.64 0.33 25.62
N SER A 30 -10.18 -0.74 24.96
CA SER A 30 -8.82 -0.79 24.44
C SER A 30 -8.62 -0.01 23.13
N LEU A 31 -9.70 0.29 22.39
CA LEU A 31 -9.60 0.97 21.08
C LEU A 31 -8.91 2.34 21.19
N LEU A 32 -9.34 3.20 22.10
CA LEU A 32 -8.85 4.56 22.27
C LEU A 32 -7.64 4.67 23.20
N THR A 33 -6.99 3.54 23.55
CA THR A 33 -5.73 3.60 24.27
C THR A 33 -4.63 4.22 23.41
N LYS A 34 -3.73 4.99 24.03
CA LYS A 34 -2.59 5.63 23.34
C LYS A 34 -1.80 4.63 22.48
N ARG A 35 -1.55 3.44 23.02
CA ARG A 35 -0.81 2.38 22.31
C ARG A 35 -1.54 1.93 21.04
N ASN A 36 -2.85 1.70 21.14
CA ASN A 36 -3.63 1.25 19.99
C ASN A 36 -3.80 2.34 18.94
N LEU A 37 -4.03 3.60 19.35
CA LEU A 37 -4.09 4.73 18.43
C LEU A 37 -2.77 4.91 17.65
N LEU A 38 -1.62 4.82 18.32
CA LEU A 38 -0.32 4.85 17.65
C LEU A 38 -0.15 3.69 16.66
N ASN A 39 -0.63 2.49 16.99
CA ASN A 39 -0.61 1.35 16.09
C ASN A 39 -1.50 1.58 14.85
N ILE A 40 -2.71 2.11 15.05
CA ILE A 40 -3.63 2.44 13.95
C ILE A 40 -2.98 3.48 13.02
N ILE A 41 -2.43 4.56 13.56
CA ILE A 41 -1.73 5.58 12.77
C ILE A 41 -0.57 4.94 12.01
N ASN A 42 0.25 4.14 12.66
CA ASN A 42 1.42 3.50 12.05
C ASN A 42 1.04 2.55 10.89
N GLN A 43 -0.04 1.78 11.04
CA GLN A 43 -0.58 0.92 9.98
C GLN A 43 -1.17 1.76 8.84
N SER A 44 -1.91 2.83 9.16
CA SER A 44 -2.48 3.74 8.16
C SER A 44 -1.41 4.40 7.30
N LEU A 45 -0.29 4.83 7.89
CA LEU A 45 0.84 5.39 7.14
C LEU A 45 1.45 4.37 6.17
N THR A 46 1.59 3.11 6.58
CA THR A 46 2.10 2.05 5.70
C THR A 46 1.16 1.84 4.51
N THR A 47 -0.15 1.79 4.78
CA THR A 47 -1.17 1.66 3.74
C THR A 47 -1.20 2.89 2.82
N ALA A 48 -1.03 4.10 3.37
CA ALA A 48 -0.98 5.33 2.59
C ALA A 48 0.24 5.36 1.63
N ILE A 49 1.43 4.94 2.10
CA ILE A 49 2.63 4.84 1.25
C ILE A 49 2.38 3.87 0.08
N ALA A 50 1.79 2.71 0.36
CA ALA A 50 1.42 1.74 -0.68
C ALA A 50 0.35 2.30 -1.64
N GLY A 51 -0.59 3.08 -1.12
CA GLY A 51 -1.66 3.74 -1.87
C GLY A 51 -1.16 4.79 -2.87
N LEU A 52 -0.03 5.44 -2.61
CA LEU A 52 0.56 6.40 -3.56
C LEU A 52 0.83 5.75 -4.93
N GLY A 53 1.34 4.52 -4.95
CA GLY A 53 1.53 3.79 -6.21
C GLY A 53 0.22 3.47 -6.93
N LEU A 54 -0.87 3.24 -6.20
CA LEU A 54 -2.18 2.95 -6.78
C LEU A 54 -2.81 4.17 -7.48
N ILE A 55 -2.41 5.40 -7.12
CA ILE A 55 -2.89 6.62 -7.78
C ILE A 55 -2.54 6.59 -9.27
N TYR A 56 -1.33 6.13 -9.63
CA TYR A 56 -0.91 6.03 -11.04
C TYR A 56 -1.72 4.98 -11.80
N VAL A 57 -1.98 3.83 -11.17
CA VAL A 57 -2.81 2.78 -11.77
C VAL A 57 -4.25 3.27 -11.96
N GLY A 58 -4.79 3.98 -10.96
CA GLY A 58 -6.10 4.62 -11.05
C GLY A 58 -6.17 5.70 -12.12
N ALA A 59 -5.13 6.52 -12.26
CA ALA A 59 -5.04 7.55 -13.29
C ALA A 59 -5.01 6.96 -14.72
N MET A 60 -4.53 5.72 -14.88
CA MET A 60 -4.62 4.97 -16.15
C MET A 60 -5.96 4.24 -16.34
N GLY A 61 -6.96 4.47 -15.49
CA GLY A 61 -8.24 3.75 -15.53
C GLY A 61 -8.16 2.29 -15.06
N GLY A 62 -7.01 1.85 -14.53
CA GLY A 62 -6.79 0.49 -14.06
C GLY A 62 -7.15 0.28 -12.59
N THR A 63 -7.27 -0.98 -12.20
CA THR A 63 -7.43 -1.40 -10.80
C THR A 63 -6.36 -2.43 -10.45
N ASN A 64 -5.64 -2.21 -9.36
CA ASN A 64 -4.61 -3.15 -8.89
C ASN A 64 -4.86 -3.51 -7.43
N ILE A 65 -5.12 -4.78 -7.17
CA ILE A 65 -5.37 -5.31 -5.83
C ILE A 65 -4.21 -6.19 -5.31
N THR A 66 -3.09 -6.28 -6.07
CA THR A 66 -1.94 -7.12 -5.69
C THR A 66 -1.03 -6.50 -4.65
N THR A 67 -1.23 -5.22 -4.29
CA THR A 67 -0.32 -4.42 -3.44
C THR A 67 0.06 -5.14 -2.14
N GLY A 68 -0.91 -5.83 -1.49
CA GLY A 68 -0.66 -6.56 -0.26
C GLY A 68 0.31 -7.73 -0.42
N VAL A 69 0.13 -8.55 -1.47
CA VAL A 69 1.01 -9.69 -1.71
C VAL A 69 2.39 -9.25 -2.19
N VAL A 70 2.44 -8.21 -3.02
CA VAL A 70 3.71 -7.63 -3.48
C VAL A 70 4.50 -7.07 -2.29
N ALA A 71 3.84 -6.34 -1.38
CA ALA A 71 4.47 -5.82 -0.17
C ALA A 71 4.98 -6.95 0.74
N ALA A 72 4.23 -8.06 0.87
CA ALA A 72 4.64 -9.21 1.66
C ALA A 72 5.89 -9.89 1.08
N VAL A 73 5.90 -10.14 -0.23
CA VAL A 73 7.04 -10.77 -0.92
C VAL A 73 8.26 -9.85 -0.90
N ALA A 74 8.10 -8.55 -1.25
CA ALA A 74 9.18 -7.58 -1.25
C ALA A 74 9.76 -7.36 0.15
N GLY A 75 8.89 -7.25 1.18
CA GLY A 75 9.31 -7.12 2.57
C GLY A 75 10.06 -8.34 3.08
N SER A 76 9.63 -9.55 2.72
CA SER A 76 10.32 -10.79 3.09
C SER A 76 11.68 -10.91 2.40
N ALA A 77 11.77 -10.58 1.12
CA ALA A 77 13.03 -10.56 0.38
C ALA A 77 14.01 -9.53 0.99
N ALA A 78 13.51 -8.33 1.30
CA ALA A 78 14.29 -7.31 1.98
C ALA A 78 14.79 -7.77 3.35
N ALA A 79 13.93 -8.43 4.15
CA ALA A 79 14.30 -8.95 5.48
C ALA A 79 15.40 -10.01 5.40
N ILE A 80 15.35 -10.90 4.42
CA ILE A 80 16.38 -11.92 4.21
C ILE A 80 17.72 -11.27 3.85
N VAL A 81 17.72 -10.33 2.91
CA VAL A 81 18.97 -9.66 2.45
C VAL A 81 19.53 -8.74 3.52
N ALA A 82 18.68 -8.12 4.32
CA ALA A 82 19.10 -7.26 5.42
C ALA A 82 19.89 -7.98 6.51
N GLN A 83 19.75 -9.29 6.65
CA GLN A 83 20.59 -10.09 7.55
C GLN A 83 22.08 -10.06 7.14
N GLN A 84 22.36 -9.84 5.86
CA GLN A 84 23.72 -9.75 5.33
C GLN A 84 24.14 -8.29 5.13
N SER A 85 23.25 -7.46 4.61
CA SER A 85 23.51 -6.05 4.34
C SER A 85 22.22 -5.24 4.37
N PHE A 86 22.12 -4.35 5.37
CA PHE A 86 21.00 -3.42 5.49
C PHE A 86 20.83 -2.53 4.26
N ALA A 87 21.94 -2.06 3.67
CA ALA A 87 21.92 -1.18 2.50
C ALA A 87 21.30 -1.83 1.25
N LEU A 88 21.44 -3.16 1.11
CA LEU A 88 20.88 -3.90 -0.04
C LEU A 88 19.40 -4.23 0.13
N ALA A 89 18.84 -4.12 1.31
CA ALA A 89 17.43 -4.44 1.57
C ALA A 89 16.47 -3.56 0.75
N PHE A 90 16.75 -2.25 0.64
CA PHE A 90 15.92 -1.32 -0.12
C PHE A 90 15.96 -1.57 -1.63
N PRO A 91 17.14 -1.65 -2.28
CA PRO A 91 17.22 -2.00 -3.69
C PRO A 91 16.50 -3.31 -4.03
N VAL A 92 16.62 -4.33 -3.18
CA VAL A 92 15.95 -5.62 -3.39
C VAL A 92 14.44 -5.49 -3.28
N ALA A 93 13.92 -4.77 -2.28
CA ALA A 93 12.48 -4.53 -2.17
C ALA A 93 11.93 -3.81 -3.41
N ILE A 94 12.63 -2.77 -3.88
CA ILE A 94 12.25 -2.02 -5.09
C ILE A 94 12.28 -2.93 -6.31
N LEU A 95 13.32 -3.73 -6.49
CA LEU A 95 13.45 -4.66 -7.61
C LEU A 95 12.32 -5.69 -7.65
N VAL A 96 11.95 -6.26 -6.51
CA VAL A 96 10.81 -7.19 -6.41
C VAL A 96 9.52 -6.48 -6.81
N GLY A 97 9.27 -5.29 -6.29
CA GLY A 97 8.10 -4.49 -6.65
C GLY A 97 8.04 -4.17 -8.16
N LEU A 98 9.17 -3.78 -8.76
CA LEU A 98 9.30 -3.53 -10.19
C LEU A 98 9.01 -4.79 -11.02
N LEU A 99 9.53 -5.95 -10.64
CA LEU A 99 9.29 -7.21 -11.34
C LEU A 99 7.81 -7.59 -11.33
N PHE A 100 7.13 -7.48 -10.19
CA PHE A 100 5.69 -7.71 -10.11
C PHE A 100 4.90 -6.70 -10.94
N GLY A 101 5.25 -5.43 -10.87
CA GLY A 101 4.61 -4.37 -11.66
C GLY A 101 4.79 -4.59 -13.16
N LEU A 102 6.01 -4.95 -13.59
CA LEU A 102 6.32 -5.26 -14.97
C LEU A 102 5.57 -6.49 -15.47
N PHE A 103 5.52 -7.55 -14.66
CA PHE A 103 4.79 -8.77 -14.97
C PHE A 103 3.29 -8.49 -15.16
N LEU A 104 2.68 -7.73 -14.24
CA LEU A 104 1.27 -7.32 -14.35
C LEU A 104 1.05 -6.42 -15.57
N GLY A 105 1.97 -5.46 -15.83
CA GLY A 105 1.92 -4.57 -16.98
C GLY A 105 1.98 -5.31 -18.31
N VAL A 106 2.84 -6.32 -18.42
CA VAL A 106 2.93 -7.18 -19.63
C VAL A 106 1.63 -7.95 -19.84
N ILE A 107 1.07 -8.53 -18.79
CA ILE A 107 -0.23 -9.25 -18.90
C ILE A 107 -1.31 -8.32 -19.42
N ASN A 108 -1.39 -7.11 -18.88
CA ASN A 108 -2.42 -6.14 -19.31
C ASN A 108 -2.19 -5.65 -20.74
N ALA A 109 -0.94 -5.28 -21.10
CA ALA A 109 -0.64 -4.66 -22.37
C ALA A 109 -0.59 -5.66 -23.53
N VAL A 110 0.04 -6.83 -23.33
CA VAL A 110 0.27 -7.83 -24.40
C VAL A 110 -0.95 -8.73 -24.55
N PHE A 111 -1.45 -9.26 -23.43
CA PHE A 111 -2.59 -10.21 -23.46
C PHE A 111 -3.95 -9.50 -23.41
N LYS A 112 -3.97 -8.18 -23.25
CA LYS A 112 -5.19 -7.36 -23.17
C LYS A 112 -6.18 -7.85 -22.10
N VAL A 113 -5.67 -8.47 -21.04
CA VAL A 113 -6.49 -8.90 -19.91
C VAL A 113 -6.85 -7.67 -19.08
N PRO A 114 -8.13 -7.49 -18.68
CA PRO A 114 -8.53 -6.40 -17.80
C PRO A 114 -7.68 -6.38 -16.51
N SER A 115 -7.22 -5.19 -16.09
CA SER A 115 -6.27 -5.03 -14.98
C SER A 115 -6.79 -5.62 -13.66
N PHE A 116 -8.10 -5.55 -13.42
CA PHE A 116 -8.74 -6.17 -12.26
C PHE A 116 -8.59 -7.71 -12.28
N MET A 117 -8.89 -8.37 -13.41
CA MET A 117 -8.79 -9.83 -13.52
C MET A 117 -7.34 -10.31 -13.39
N ALA A 118 -6.40 -9.63 -14.04
CA ALA A 118 -4.99 -9.96 -13.96
C ALA A 118 -4.47 -9.78 -12.52
N SER A 119 -4.81 -8.68 -11.87
CA SER A 119 -4.39 -8.43 -10.49
C SER A 119 -5.03 -9.39 -9.49
N LEU A 120 -6.28 -9.80 -9.70
CA LEU A 120 -6.95 -10.81 -8.87
C LEU A 120 -6.28 -12.18 -8.97
N ALA A 121 -5.96 -12.61 -10.19
CA ALA A 121 -5.26 -13.89 -10.42
C ALA A 121 -3.88 -13.88 -9.73
N ILE A 122 -3.11 -12.80 -9.88
CA ILE A 122 -1.80 -12.65 -9.22
C ILE A 122 -1.95 -12.59 -7.70
N LEU A 123 -2.98 -11.92 -7.18
CA LEU A 123 -3.25 -11.87 -5.75
C LEU A 123 -3.47 -13.28 -5.18
N ILE A 124 -4.33 -14.06 -5.81
CA ILE A 124 -4.68 -15.40 -5.31
C ILE A 124 -3.47 -16.34 -5.43
N ALA A 125 -2.87 -16.43 -6.61
CA ALA A 125 -1.71 -17.30 -6.84
C ALA A 125 -0.49 -16.87 -6.01
N GLY A 126 -0.19 -15.57 -5.97
CA GLY A 126 0.92 -15.03 -5.21
C GLY A 126 0.74 -15.19 -3.70
N ARG A 127 -0.50 -15.03 -3.19
CA ARG A 127 -0.81 -15.27 -1.78
C ARG A 127 -0.62 -16.76 -1.42
N ALA A 128 -1.11 -17.67 -2.24
CA ALA A 128 -0.94 -19.10 -2.01
C ALA A 128 0.54 -19.49 -2.01
N ALA A 129 1.30 -19.03 -3.00
CA ALA A 129 2.74 -19.28 -3.09
C ALA A 129 3.51 -18.66 -1.90
N TYR A 130 3.16 -17.43 -1.49
CA TYR A 130 3.76 -16.78 -0.34
C TYR A 130 3.50 -17.52 0.97
N VAL A 131 2.25 -17.90 1.23
CA VAL A 131 1.87 -18.67 2.44
C VAL A 131 2.60 -20.00 2.48
N TRP A 132 2.68 -20.72 1.36
CA TRP A 132 3.47 -21.97 1.27
C TRP A 132 4.94 -21.72 1.58
N TYR A 133 5.53 -20.66 1.04
CA TYR A 133 6.94 -20.31 1.28
C TYR A 133 7.23 -20.01 2.75
N VAL A 134 6.40 -19.20 3.41
CA VAL A 134 6.61 -18.83 4.82
C VAL A 134 6.22 -19.93 5.80
N SER A 135 5.36 -20.90 5.40
CA SER A 135 5.03 -22.04 6.24
C SER A 135 6.21 -23.01 6.44
N THR A 136 7.15 -23.02 5.49
CA THR A 136 8.34 -23.88 5.52
C THR A 136 9.59 -23.18 6.02
N ARG A 137 9.57 -21.86 6.23
CA ARG A 137 10.72 -21.05 6.61
C ARG A 137 10.35 -19.95 7.58
N VAL A 138 11.17 -19.73 8.58
CA VAL A 138 11.05 -18.59 9.50
C VAL A 138 11.88 -17.45 8.95
N ILE A 139 11.24 -16.32 8.65
CA ILE A 139 11.92 -15.11 8.18
C ILE A 139 12.05 -14.15 9.35
N PHE A 140 13.29 -13.88 9.75
CA PHE A 140 13.59 -12.90 10.78
C PHE A 140 13.95 -11.56 10.12
N ALA A 141 13.30 -10.50 10.56
CA ALA A 141 13.69 -9.13 10.21
C ALA A 141 14.71 -8.62 11.24
N PRO A 142 15.90 -8.14 10.84
CA PRO A 142 16.83 -7.49 11.72
C PRO A 142 16.23 -6.28 12.43
N MET A 143 16.75 -5.96 13.63
CA MET A 143 16.25 -4.82 14.42
C MET A 143 16.35 -3.48 13.68
N ASP A 144 17.36 -3.33 12.82
CA ASP A 144 17.57 -2.13 12.03
C ASP A 144 16.38 -1.84 11.07
N ILE A 145 15.84 -2.89 10.43
CA ILE A 145 14.62 -2.75 9.61
C ILE A 145 13.41 -2.45 10.48
N LEU A 146 13.30 -3.08 11.65
CA LEU A 146 12.18 -2.84 12.56
C LEU A 146 12.15 -1.40 13.09
N THR A 147 13.30 -0.75 13.22
CA THR A 147 13.35 0.67 13.62
C THR A 147 12.70 1.59 12.60
N LEU A 148 12.77 1.28 11.30
CA LEU A 148 12.11 2.04 10.25
C LEU A 148 10.58 1.97 10.32
N ASN A 149 10.03 1.01 11.05
CA ASN A 149 8.59 0.90 11.28
C ASN A 149 8.06 1.97 12.26
N LYS A 150 8.93 2.80 12.86
CA LYS A 150 8.52 3.88 13.74
C LYS A 150 7.87 5.03 12.97
N LEU A 151 6.91 5.68 13.63
CA LEU A 151 6.17 6.82 13.11
C LEU A 151 7.10 7.96 12.63
N GLU A 152 8.19 8.18 13.36
CA GLU A 152 9.18 9.22 13.12
C GLU A 152 9.84 9.12 11.73
N TYR A 153 9.99 7.91 11.20
CA TYR A 153 10.56 7.68 9.87
C TYR A 153 9.49 7.60 8.77
N LYS A 154 8.35 6.98 9.07
CA LYS A 154 7.29 6.79 8.07
C LYS A 154 6.63 8.08 7.63
N LEU A 155 6.43 9.01 8.55
CA LEU A 155 5.73 10.26 8.24
C LEU A 155 6.54 11.16 7.28
N PRO A 156 7.85 11.41 7.50
CA PRO A 156 8.67 12.11 6.51
C PRO A 156 8.75 11.38 5.16
N ILE A 157 8.85 10.05 5.18
CA ILE A 157 8.87 9.24 3.95
C ILE A 157 7.55 9.41 3.18
N LEU A 158 6.40 9.31 3.84
CA LEU A 158 5.10 9.52 3.20
C LEU A 158 4.99 10.91 2.59
N LEU A 159 5.37 11.95 3.34
CA LEU A 159 5.30 13.35 2.86
C LEU A 159 6.22 13.58 1.66
N SER A 160 7.47 13.13 1.73
CA SER A 160 8.42 13.28 0.63
C SER A 160 7.98 12.51 -0.62
N LEU A 161 7.50 11.28 -0.46
CA LEU A 161 6.96 10.50 -1.58
C LEU A 161 5.68 11.13 -2.16
N THR A 162 4.80 11.66 -1.33
CA THR A 162 3.57 12.34 -1.81
C THR A 162 3.91 13.54 -2.69
N VAL A 163 4.86 14.38 -2.23
CA VAL A 163 5.30 15.54 -3.01
C VAL A 163 5.99 15.11 -4.31
N LEU A 164 6.90 14.14 -4.22
CA LEU A 164 7.64 13.63 -5.38
C LEU A 164 6.70 13.01 -6.43
N MET A 165 5.83 12.11 -5.99
CA MET A 165 4.91 11.42 -6.88
C MET A 165 3.85 12.38 -7.44
N GLY A 166 3.33 13.29 -6.61
CA GLY A 166 2.43 14.35 -7.07
C GLY A 166 3.08 15.24 -8.14
N TYR A 167 4.35 15.64 -7.92
CA TYR A 167 5.11 16.40 -8.90
C TYR A 167 5.30 15.64 -10.21
N ILE A 168 5.68 14.35 -10.14
CA ILE A 168 5.85 13.51 -11.33
C ILE A 168 4.53 13.41 -12.11
N LEU A 169 3.41 13.21 -11.43
CA LEU A 169 2.10 13.04 -12.07
C LEU A 169 1.59 14.34 -12.72
N GLU A 170 1.81 15.50 -12.07
CA GLU A 170 1.25 16.77 -12.54
C GLU A 170 2.17 17.52 -13.51
N TYR A 171 3.48 17.45 -13.32
CA TYR A 171 4.43 18.36 -13.99
C TYR A 171 5.41 17.66 -14.93
N THR A 172 5.31 16.33 -15.12
CA THR A 172 6.21 15.63 -16.05
C THR A 172 5.49 15.05 -17.27
N PRO A 173 6.21 14.85 -18.39
CA PRO A 173 5.65 14.16 -19.56
C PRO A 173 5.12 12.77 -19.24
N PHE A 174 5.76 12.06 -18.30
CA PHE A 174 5.31 10.75 -17.84
C PHE A 174 3.90 10.81 -17.24
N GLY A 175 3.62 11.79 -16.38
CA GLY A 175 2.29 11.98 -15.80
C GLY A 175 1.23 12.27 -16.87
N ASN A 176 1.58 13.06 -17.89
CA ASN A 176 0.69 13.33 -19.01
C ASN A 176 0.35 12.05 -19.81
N TYR A 177 1.36 11.18 -20.06
CA TYR A 177 1.10 9.88 -20.70
C TYR A 177 0.21 8.98 -19.85
N VAL A 178 0.42 8.95 -18.53
CA VAL A 178 -0.40 8.18 -17.59
C VAL A 178 -1.86 8.64 -17.65
N LYS A 179 -2.12 9.94 -17.62
CA LYS A 179 -3.47 10.52 -17.72
C LYS A 179 -4.12 10.24 -19.07
N ALA A 180 -3.39 10.44 -20.18
CA ALA A 180 -3.88 10.19 -21.54
C ALA A 180 -4.31 8.74 -21.78
N ILE A 181 -3.65 7.76 -21.14
CA ILE A 181 -4.06 6.35 -21.20
C ILE A 181 -5.41 6.14 -20.50
N GLY A 182 -5.66 6.85 -19.41
CA GLY A 182 -6.89 6.70 -18.64
C GLY A 182 -8.11 7.41 -19.23
N GLU A 183 -7.91 8.37 -20.15
CA GLU A 183 -8.96 9.11 -20.83
C GLU A 183 -9.50 8.40 -22.10
N ASN A 184 -8.84 7.34 -22.57
CA ASN A 184 -9.24 6.49 -23.69
C ASN A 184 -10.04 5.28 -23.21
#